data_275427942dd2a2d82562d49a34fc63df
#
_entry.id   275427942dd2a2d82562d49a34fc63df
#
_cell.length_a   1.000
_cell.length_b   1.000
_cell.length_c   1.000
_cell.angle_alpha   90.00
_cell.angle_beta   90.00
_cell.angle_gamma   90.00
#
_symmetry.space_group_name_H-M   'P 1'
#
loop_
_entity.id
_entity.type
_entity.pdbx_description
1 polymer ?
#
loop_
_entity_poly.entity_id
_entity_poly.type
_entity_poly.pdbx_seq_one_letter_code
_entity_poly.pdbx_strand_id
1 'polypeptide(L)'
;ATFSSYPVSGAERIQLPIPFSWPVRMANLKRCVLVSHVPLKGTDKELVLVNLHLEAYDDGEGKKAQTAMLAEIMQAEREKGNYVIAGGDFNQTFSSADISSYVVKPDNWQAGLLDETEFVKGWQFVMNEKVPSCRSLIESYAGADKDDFQYYLIDGFIVSDNIKVTSVENQDLGFVASDHNPVYMKLELLK
;
A
#
# COMPACT_ATOMS: atom_id res chain seq x y z
N ALA A 1 9.89 6.69 4.15
CA ALA A 1 9.86 8.00 4.81
C ALA A 1 8.53 8.68 4.55
N THR A 2 8.07 9.52 5.48
CA THR A 2 6.90 10.38 5.31
C THR A 2 7.35 11.83 5.35
N PHE A 3 6.89 12.63 4.40
CA PHE A 3 7.11 14.08 4.34
C PHE A 3 5.77 14.79 4.49
N SER A 4 5.72 15.84 5.30
CA SER A 4 4.48 16.58 5.57
C SER A 4 4.73 18.08 5.53
N SER A 5 3.81 18.84 4.94
CA SER A 5 3.74 20.30 5.07
C SER A 5 2.98 20.75 6.34
N TYR A 6 2.39 19.80 7.06
CA TYR A 6 1.72 20.04 8.34
C TYR A 6 2.58 19.55 9.49
N PRO A 7 2.49 20.14 10.68
CA PRO A 7 3.18 19.65 11.87
C PRO A 7 2.79 18.20 12.17
N VAL A 8 3.79 17.37 12.44
CA VAL A 8 3.62 16.00 12.92
C VAL A 8 3.84 15.99 14.43
N SER A 9 2.84 15.53 15.20
CA SER A 9 2.92 15.48 16.68
C SER A 9 3.73 14.30 17.18
N GLY A 10 3.75 13.19 16.41
CA GLY A 10 4.47 11.96 16.75
C GLY A 10 4.61 11.06 15.54
N ALA A 11 5.65 10.25 15.56
CA ALA A 11 5.85 9.19 14.57
C ALA A 11 6.46 7.95 15.23
N GLU A 12 5.95 6.77 14.86
CA GLU A 12 6.40 5.50 15.39
C GLU A 12 6.68 4.52 14.24
N ARG A 13 7.81 3.80 14.38
CA ARG A 13 8.15 2.68 13.51
C ARG A 13 7.72 1.38 14.17
N ILE A 14 6.75 0.69 13.60
CA ILE A 14 6.26 -0.59 14.10
C ILE A 14 6.80 -1.71 13.20
N GLN A 15 7.51 -2.67 13.82
CA GLN A 15 8.05 -3.83 13.12
C GLN A 15 6.91 -4.78 12.76
N LEU A 16 6.83 -5.15 11.48
CA LEU A 16 5.90 -6.17 11.02
C LEU A 16 6.44 -7.60 11.26
N PRO A 17 5.58 -8.63 11.26
CA PRO A 17 5.98 -10.03 11.33
C PRO A 17 6.99 -10.38 10.24
N ILE A 18 7.96 -11.22 10.60
CA ILE A 18 9.01 -11.70 9.70
C ILE A 18 8.67 -13.15 9.33
N PRO A 19 8.28 -13.43 8.05
CA PRO A 19 7.78 -14.74 7.66
C PRO A 19 8.86 -15.82 7.55
N PHE A 20 10.12 -15.40 7.55
CA PHE A 20 11.24 -16.30 7.26
C PHE A 20 11.84 -16.92 8.54
N SER A 21 12.16 -18.22 8.49
CA SER A 21 12.92 -18.92 9.52
C SER A 21 14.40 -18.56 9.45
N TRP A 22 15.14 -18.85 10.55
CA TRP A 22 16.59 -18.78 10.55
C TRP A 22 17.17 -19.93 9.66
N PRO A 23 18.21 -19.73 8.83
CA PRO A 23 19.01 -18.49 8.67
C PRO A 23 18.46 -17.51 7.61
N VAL A 24 17.44 -17.86 6.84
CA VAL A 24 16.89 -17.07 5.71
C VAL A 24 16.48 -15.67 6.15
N ARG A 25 15.85 -15.55 7.33
CA ARG A 25 15.45 -14.25 7.90
C ARG A 25 16.61 -13.27 8.12
N MET A 26 17.87 -13.74 8.14
CA MET A 26 19.04 -12.87 8.31
C MET A 26 19.37 -12.06 7.05
N ALA A 27 19.02 -12.62 5.90
CA ALA A 27 19.27 -11.99 4.59
C ALA A 27 18.06 -11.25 4.02
N ASN A 28 16.88 -11.40 4.62
CA ASN A 28 15.66 -10.74 4.15
C ASN A 28 15.37 -9.41 4.86
N LEU A 29 14.63 -8.55 4.18
CA LEU A 29 14.23 -7.25 4.70
C LEU A 29 13.25 -7.42 5.86
N LYS A 30 13.50 -6.64 6.91
CA LYS A 30 12.59 -6.56 8.06
C LYS A 30 11.59 -5.46 7.79
N ARG A 31 10.43 -5.83 7.26
CA ARG A 31 9.36 -4.89 6.92
C ARG A 31 8.82 -4.20 8.18
N CYS A 32 8.39 -2.98 8.01
CA CYS A 32 7.79 -2.17 9.08
C CYS A 32 6.79 -1.20 8.47
N VAL A 33 5.90 -0.68 9.31
CA VAL A 33 5.12 0.51 9.01
C VAL A 33 5.67 1.72 9.76
N LEU A 34 5.48 2.89 9.19
CA LEU A 34 5.73 4.17 9.85
C LEU A 34 4.38 4.84 10.08
N VAL A 35 3.95 4.90 11.31
CA VAL A 35 2.73 5.59 11.74
C VAL A 35 3.08 7.01 12.10
N SER A 36 2.41 7.99 11.50
CA SER A 36 2.65 9.43 11.73
C SER A 36 1.33 10.13 12.05
N HIS A 37 1.34 10.96 13.09
CA HIS A 37 0.18 11.67 13.60
C HIS A 37 0.21 13.15 13.23
N VAL A 38 -0.82 13.64 12.57
CA VAL A 38 -1.00 15.04 12.18
C VAL A 38 -2.21 15.60 12.91
N PRO A 39 -2.03 16.48 13.92
CA PRO A 39 -3.14 17.07 14.67
C PRO A 39 -4.04 17.94 13.79
N LEU A 40 -5.34 17.86 14.00
CA LEU A 40 -6.33 18.65 13.29
C LEU A 40 -6.81 19.83 14.13
N LYS A 41 -6.91 21.03 13.53
CA LYS A 41 -7.36 22.23 14.23
C LYS A 41 -8.81 22.11 14.68
N GLY A 42 -9.09 22.45 15.93
CA GLY A 42 -10.45 22.54 16.47
C GLY A 42 -11.09 21.22 16.88
N THR A 43 -10.29 20.16 16.96
CA THR A 43 -10.71 18.83 17.43
C THR A 43 -9.56 18.14 18.19
N ASP A 44 -9.91 17.11 18.95
CA ASP A 44 -8.97 16.19 19.59
C ASP A 44 -8.52 15.04 18.65
N LYS A 45 -9.01 15.04 17.38
CA LYS A 45 -8.71 13.99 16.39
C LYS A 45 -7.48 14.34 15.57
N GLU A 46 -6.88 13.30 15.04
CA GLU A 46 -5.69 13.38 14.21
C GLU A 46 -5.93 12.72 12.84
N LEU A 47 -5.18 13.17 11.84
CA LEU A 47 -4.96 12.41 10.63
C LEU A 47 -3.76 11.49 10.85
N VAL A 48 -3.98 10.20 10.83
CA VAL A 48 -2.97 9.17 11.02
C VAL A 48 -2.57 8.60 9.67
N LEU A 49 -1.30 8.74 9.34
CA LEU A 49 -0.69 8.24 8.10
C LEU A 49 0.15 7.01 8.42
N VAL A 50 -0.21 5.88 7.81
CA VAL A 50 0.51 4.61 7.93
C VAL A 50 1.24 4.35 6.61
N ASN A 51 2.53 4.66 6.56
CA ASN A 51 3.38 4.42 5.39
C ASN A 51 3.94 3.00 5.46
N LEU A 52 3.84 2.24 4.38
CA LEU A 52 4.17 0.82 4.35
C LEU A 52 4.94 0.40 3.09
N HIS A 53 5.58 -0.76 3.20
CA HIS A 53 6.06 -1.59 2.11
C HIS A 53 6.04 -3.04 2.62
N LEU A 54 5.03 -3.82 2.24
CA LEU A 54 4.79 -5.17 2.73
C LEU A 54 5.71 -6.20 2.05
N GLU A 55 5.61 -7.46 2.50
CA GLU A 55 6.46 -8.55 2.00
C GLU A 55 6.10 -8.94 0.56
N ALA A 56 7.14 -9.18 -0.25
CA ALA A 56 7.03 -9.51 -1.66
C ALA A 56 7.23 -11.01 -1.95
N TYR A 57 8.14 -11.68 -1.21
CA TYR A 57 8.78 -12.91 -1.65
C TYR A 57 8.51 -14.13 -0.76
N ASP A 58 7.53 -14.05 0.13
CA ASP A 58 7.13 -15.19 0.96
C ASP A 58 6.16 -16.12 0.23
N ASP A 59 5.77 -17.20 0.90
CA ASP A 59 4.78 -18.18 0.44
C ASP A 59 3.31 -17.73 0.60
N GLY A 60 3.08 -16.49 1.07
CA GLY A 60 1.79 -15.89 1.33
C GLY A 60 1.41 -15.79 2.81
N GLU A 61 1.92 -16.63 3.68
CA GLU A 61 1.60 -16.57 5.13
C GLU A 61 2.15 -15.31 5.80
N GLY A 62 3.32 -14.86 5.38
CA GLY A 62 3.90 -13.61 5.86
C GLY A 62 3.13 -12.39 5.40
N LYS A 63 2.66 -12.36 4.14
CA LYS A 63 1.79 -11.30 3.62
C LYS A 63 0.51 -11.21 4.45
N LYS A 64 -0.16 -12.33 4.73
CA LYS A 64 -1.35 -12.38 5.57
C LYS A 64 -1.09 -11.87 6.99
N ALA A 65 -0.01 -12.35 7.63
CA ALA A 65 0.34 -11.90 8.98
C ALA A 65 0.65 -10.39 9.03
N GLN A 66 1.31 -9.84 8.01
CA GLN A 66 1.60 -8.41 7.92
C GLN A 66 0.33 -7.61 7.65
N THR A 67 -0.55 -8.09 6.78
CA THR A 67 -1.85 -7.45 6.49
C THR A 67 -2.76 -7.46 7.72
N ALA A 68 -2.82 -8.57 8.47
CA ALA A 68 -3.59 -8.66 9.71
C ALA A 68 -3.09 -7.64 10.76
N MET A 69 -1.77 -7.54 10.97
CA MET A 69 -1.20 -6.56 11.89
C MET A 69 -1.44 -5.12 11.42
N LEU A 70 -1.38 -4.86 10.11
CA LEU A 70 -1.73 -3.55 9.54
C LEU A 70 -3.19 -3.21 9.86
N ALA A 71 -4.12 -4.14 9.66
CA ALA A 71 -5.53 -3.96 9.96
C ALA A 71 -5.76 -3.63 11.45
N GLU A 72 -5.07 -4.32 12.37
CA GLU A 72 -5.14 -4.05 13.80
C GLU A 72 -4.64 -2.64 14.15
N ILE A 73 -3.50 -2.22 13.60
CA ILE A 73 -2.94 -0.87 13.80
C ILE A 73 -3.93 0.20 13.33
N MET A 74 -4.46 0.03 12.14
CA MET A 74 -5.41 0.97 11.54
C MET A 74 -6.71 1.04 12.36
N GLN A 75 -7.23 -0.12 12.76
CA GLN A 75 -8.47 -0.22 13.55
C GLN A 75 -8.31 0.46 14.91
N ALA A 76 -7.21 0.23 15.59
CA ALA A 76 -6.94 0.86 16.88
C ALA A 76 -6.90 2.41 16.79
N GLU A 77 -6.41 2.97 15.70
CA GLU A 77 -6.45 4.41 15.46
C GLU A 77 -7.87 4.90 15.10
N ARG A 78 -8.59 4.13 14.29
CA ARG A 78 -9.97 4.47 13.92
C ARG A 78 -10.93 4.46 15.14
N GLU A 79 -10.74 3.56 16.08
CA GLU A 79 -11.53 3.47 17.32
C GLU A 79 -11.33 4.69 18.24
N LYS A 80 -10.19 5.37 18.16
CA LYS A 80 -9.98 6.67 18.82
C LYS A 80 -10.74 7.82 18.14
N GLY A 81 -11.40 7.54 17.00
CA GLY A 81 -12.10 8.50 16.17
C GLY A 81 -11.20 9.23 15.16
N ASN A 82 -9.94 8.82 15.03
CA ASN A 82 -8.98 9.40 14.09
C ASN A 82 -9.37 9.12 12.64
N TYR A 83 -8.84 9.94 11.74
CA TYR A 83 -8.87 9.72 10.30
C TYR A 83 -7.63 8.92 9.92
N VAL A 84 -7.79 7.77 9.27
CA VAL A 84 -6.67 6.85 9.03
C VAL A 84 -6.48 6.59 7.55
N ILE A 85 -5.23 6.70 7.11
CA ILE A 85 -4.80 6.39 5.74
C ILE A 85 -3.58 5.49 5.83
N ALA A 86 -3.67 4.28 5.29
CA ALA A 86 -2.50 3.46 4.99
C ALA A 86 -2.18 3.56 3.50
N GLY A 87 -0.91 3.75 3.15
CA GLY A 87 -0.50 3.87 1.76
C GLY A 87 0.95 3.47 1.53
N GLY A 88 1.20 2.95 0.35
CA GLY A 88 2.51 2.49 -0.09
C GLY A 88 2.43 1.27 -0.99
N ASP A 89 3.52 0.50 -1.02
CA ASP A 89 3.62 -0.75 -1.75
C ASP A 89 3.12 -1.91 -0.88
N PHE A 90 1.98 -2.47 -1.25
CA PHE A 90 1.37 -3.62 -0.57
C PHE A 90 1.96 -4.95 -1.04
N ASN A 91 2.65 -4.99 -2.20
CA ASN A 91 3.03 -6.21 -2.91
C ASN A 91 1.84 -7.17 -3.12
N GLN A 92 0.65 -6.63 -3.06
CA GLN A 92 -0.64 -7.30 -3.23
C GLN A 92 -1.59 -6.37 -3.99
N THR A 93 -2.38 -6.95 -4.88
CA THR A 93 -3.51 -6.25 -5.51
C THR A 93 -4.72 -6.39 -4.59
N PHE A 94 -5.53 -5.35 -4.46
CA PHE A 94 -6.79 -5.43 -3.70
C PHE A 94 -7.82 -6.29 -4.42
N SER A 95 -8.57 -7.09 -3.68
CA SER A 95 -9.51 -8.07 -4.27
C SER A 95 -10.63 -7.45 -5.10
N SER A 96 -10.95 -6.16 -4.87
CA SER A 96 -11.94 -5.40 -5.66
C SER A 96 -11.37 -4.81 -6.95
N ALA A 97 -10.05 -4.78 -7.14
CA ALA A 97 -9.42 -4.14 -8.29
C ALA A 97 -9.48 -5.03 -9.54
N ASP A 98 -9.91 -4.47 -10.67
CA ASP A 98 -9.93 -5.17 -11.96
C ASP A 98 -8.58 -5.01 -12.69
N ILE A 99 -7.81 -6.08 -12.71
CA ILE A 99 -6.53 -6.18 -13.42
C ILE A 99 -6.61 -7.13 -14.63
N SER A 100 -7.80 -7.48 -15.09
CA SER A 100 -8.01 -8.44 -16.18
C SER A 100 -7.38 -8.02 -17.52
N SER A 101 -7.10 -6.73 -17.69
CA SER A 101 -6.41 -6.16 -18.86
C SER A 101 -4.89 -6.28 -18.79
N TYR A 102 -4.30 -6.65 -17.65
CA TYR A 102 -2.87 -6.72 -17.48
C TYR A 102 -2.30 -8.03 -18.01
N VAL A 103 -1.18 -7.96 -18.72
CA VAL A 103 -0.46 -9.14 -19.20
C VAL A 103 0.10 -9.93 -18.03
N VAL A 104 -0.18 -11.23 -18.00
CA VAL A 104 0.34 -12.17 -16.99
C VAL A 104 1.33 -13.11 -17.65
N LYS A 105 2.59 -13.08 -17.20
CA LYS A 105 3.63 -14.04 -17.58
C LYS A 105 3.82 -15.02 -16.43
N PRO A 106 3.40 -16.30 -16.55
CA PRO A 106 3.34 -17.24 -15.42
C PRO A 106 4.69 -17.49 -14.71
N ASP A 107 5.80 -17.38 -15.45
CA ASP A 107 7.14 -17.60 -14.93
C ASP A 107 7.69 -16.36 -14.18
N ASN A 108 7.00 -15.23 -14.25
CA ASN A 108 7.39 -14.02 -13.54
C ASN A 108 6.82 -14.04 -12.12
N TRP A 109 7.40 -13.20 -11.25
CA TRP A 109 6.80 -12.91 -9.94
C TRP A 109 5.35 -12.44 -10.11
N GLN A 110 4.48 -12.90 -9.23
CA GLN A 110 3.08 -12.52 -9.21
C GLN A 110 2.75 -11.76 -7.92
N ALA A 111 1.96 -10.70 -8.06
CA ALA A 111 1.44 -9.98 -6.91
C ALA A 111 0.55 -10.89 -6.07
N GLY A 112 0.62 -10.75 -4.75
CA GLY A 112 -0.36 -11.37 -3.85
C GLY A 112 -1.75 -10.75 -4.05
N LEU A 113 -2.77 -11.39 -3.49
CA LEU A 113 -4.11 -10.85 -3.38
C LEU A 113 -4.36 -10.43 -1.92
N LEU A 114 -4.72 -9.17 -1.70
CA LEU A 114 -5.20 -8.69 -0.41
C LEU A 114 -6.72 -8.86 -0.40
N ASP A 115 -7.22 -9.76 0.44
CA ASP A 115 -8.65 -9.99 0.60
C ASP A 115 -9.23 -8.91 1.52
N GLU A 116 -10.04 -8.03 0.95
CA GLU A 116 -10.69 -6.94 1.67
C GLU A 116 -11.69 -7.43 2.73
N THR A 117 -12.18 -8.66 2.59
CA THR A 117 -13.12 -9.26 3.57
C THR A 117 -12.46 -9.63 4.89
N GLU A 118 -11.12 -9.68 4.95
CA GLU A 118 -10.36 -9.87 6.19
C GLU A 118 -10.36 -8.61 7.08
N PHE A 119 -10.74 -7.46 6.53
CA PHE A 119 -10.89 -6.22 7.29
C PHE A 119 -12.31 -6.09 7.85
N VAL A 120 -12.43 -5.50 9.02
CA VAL A 120 -13.74 -5.09 9.53
C VAL A 120 -14.38 -4.05 8.60
N LYS A 121 -15.71 -3.93 8.64
CA LYS A 121 -16.41 -2.94 7.80
C LYS A 121 -15.97 -1.51 8.14
N GLY A 122 -15.98 -0.64 7.14
CA GLY A 122 -15.66 0.77 7.30
C GLY A 122 -14.32 1.19 6.70
N TRP A 123 -13.70 0.34 5.90
CA TRP A 123 -12.50 0.68 5.13
C TRP A 123 -12.81 0.78 3.64
N GLN A 124 -12.15 1.72 2.97
CA GLN A 124 -12.19 1.91 1.52
C GLN A 124 -10.82 1.48 0.96
N PHE A 125 -10.82 0.62 -0.02
CA PHE A 125 -9.63 0.13 -0.72
C PHE A 125 -9.54 0.85 -2.06
N VAL A 126 -8.44 1.56 -2.30
CA VAL A 126 -8.36 2.53 -3.39
C VAL A 126 -7.09 2.30 -4.19
N MET A 127 -7.25 1.84 -5.43
CA MET A 127 -6.22 1.70 -6.46
C MET A 127 -6.70 2.34 -7.77
N ASN A 128 -5.78 2.79 -8.63
CA ASN A 128 -6.11 3.23 -9.98
C ASN A 128 -5.81 2.12 -10.99
N GLU A 129 -6.85 1.51 -11.54
CA GLU A 129 -6.76 0.36 -12.45
C GLU A 129 -6.31 0.71 -13.88
N LYS A 130 -6.34 2.00 -14.24
CA LYS A 130 -6.10 2.47 -15.62
C LYS A 130 -4.62 2.57 -15.98
N VAL A 131 -3.79 2.84 -14.99
CA VAL A 131 -2.34 3.02 -15.15
C VAL A 131 -1.65 2.12 -14.14
N PRO A 132 -0.74 1.23 -14.57
CA PRO A 132 -0.03 0.35 -13.65
C PRO A 132 0.80 1.15 -12.65
N SER A 133 0.86 0.66 -11.42
CA SER A 133 1.67 1.28 -10.38
C SER A 133 3.11 0.76 -10.36
N CYS A 134 3.35 -0.45 -10.87
CA CYS A 134 4.67 -1.08 -10.92
C CYS A 134 4.85 -1.89 -12.20
N ARG A 135 6.10 -2.11 -12.60
CA ARG A 135 6.49 -2.99 -13.71
C ARG A 135 7.37 -4.15 -13.25
N SER A 136 7.39 -5.21 -14.04
CA SER A 136 8.32 -6.32 -13.83
C SER A 136 9.80 -5.87 -13.94
N LEU A 137 10.65 -6.51 -13.14
CA LEU A 137 12.11 -6.38 -13.17
C LEU A 137 12.81 -7.62 -13.79
N ILE A 138 12.03 -8.64 -14.21
CA ILE A 138 12.59 -9.89 -14.73
C ILE A 138 13.26 -9.69 -16.08
N GLU A 139 12.69 -8.80 -16.89
CA GLU A 139 13.25 -8.48 -18.22
C GLU A 139 13.60 -6.98 -18.34
N SER A 140 14.49 -6.67 -19.29
CA SER A 140 14.86 -5.27 -19.54
C SER A 140 13.68 -4.48 -20.07
N TYR A 141 13.37 -3.38 -19.42
CA TYR A 141 12.29 -2.48 -19.85
C TYR A 141 12.67 -1.65 -21.07
N ALA A 142 13.98 -1.35 -21.24
CA ALA A 142 14.48 -0.61 -22.38
C ALA A 142 14.40 -1.45 -23.66
N GLY A 143 13.62 -0.97 -24.64
CA GLY A 143 13.43 -1.67 -25.91
C GLY A 143 12.39 -2.80 -25.88
N ALA A 144 11.76 -3.07 -24.73
CA ALA A 144 10.70 -4.07 -24.64
C ALA A 144 9.43 -3.61 -25.37
N ASP A 145 8.65 -4.58 -25.85
CA ASP A 145 7.29 -4.36 -26.28
C ASP A 145 6.42 -4.04 -25.07
N LYS A 146 5.88 -2.82 -25.00
CA LYS A 146 5.12 -2.33 -23.85
C LYS A 146 3.72 -2.95 -23.79
N ASP A 147 3.18 -3.40 -24.92
CA ASP A 147 1.87 -4.04 -24.99
C ASP A 147 1.93 -5.51 -24.53
N ASP A 148 3.11 -6.13 -24.58
CA ASP A 148 3.40 -7.47 -24.04
C ASP A 148 4.28 -7.46 -22.81
N PHE A 149 4.32 -6.37 -22.07
CA PHE A 149 5.12 -6.27 -20.84
C PHE A 149 4.24 -6.55 -19.61
N GLN A 150 4.83 -7.22 -18.60
CA GLN A 150 4.10 -7.46 -17.35
C GLN A 150 4.18 -6.26 -16.42
N TYR A 151 3.01 -5.76 -16.06
CA TYR A 151 2.81 -4.70 -15.08
C TYR A 151 2.05 -5.22 -13.87
N TYR A 152 2.05 -4.42 -12.80
CA TYR A 152 1.39 -4.72 -11.56
C TYR A 152 0.60 -3.51 -11.05
N LEU A 153 -0.44 -3.79 -10.28
CA LEU A 153 -1.18 -2.82 -9.49
C LEU A 153 -1.03 -3.22 -8.02
N ILE A 154 -0.02 -2.69 -7.34
CA ILE A 154 0.38 -3.09 -5.98
C ILE A 154 0.57 -1.90 -5.03
N ASP A 155 0.49 -0.68 -5.55
CA ASP A 155 0.52 0.55 -4.77
C ASP A 155 -0.87 1.17 -4.71
N GLY A 156 -1.26 1.63 -3.53
CA GLY A 156 -2.58 2.21 -3.31
C GLY A 156 -2.78 2.70 -1.89
N PHE A 157 -4.05 2.81 -1.50
CA PHE A 157 -4.43 3.31 -0.18
C PHE A 157 -5.57 2.49 0.43
N ILE A 158 -5.52 2.30 1.75
CA ILE A 158 -6.66 1.86 2.55
C ILE A 158 -7.06 3.04 3.44
N VAL A 159 -8.32 3.42 3.41
CA VAL A 159 -8.79 4.69 3.97
C VAL A 159 -10.01 4.45 4.87
N SER A 160 -10.06 5.08 6.03
CA SER A 160 -11.18 4.96 6.96
C SER A 160 -12.47 5.61 6.43
N ASP A 161 -13.61 5.14 6.87
CA ASP A 161 -14.96 5.55 6.42
C ASP A 161 -15.31 7.01 6.71
N ASN A 162 -14.62 7.67 7.64
CA ASN A 162 -14.73 9.09 7.91
C ASN A 162 -13.91 9.99 6.97
N ILE A 163 -13.34 9.41 5.92
CA ILE A 163 -12.64 10.11 4.84
C ILE A 163 -13.39 9.87 3.54
N LYS A 164 -13.64 10.93 2.78
CA LYS A 164 -14.17 10.84 1.42
C LYS A 164 -13.04 10.95 0.42
N VAL A 165 -12.74 9.88 -0.28
CA VAL A 165 -11.80 9.91 -1.41
C VAL A 165 -12.48 10.59 -2.61
N THR A 166 -11.83 11.61 -3.17
CA THR A 166 -12.35 12.36 -4.33
C THR A 166 -11.68 11.97 -5.63
N SER A 167 -10.42 11.57 -5.61
CA SER A 167 -9.74 10.95 -6.74
C SER A 167 -8.55 10.11 -6.31
N VAL A 168 -8.22 9.10 -7.11
CA VAL A 168 -6.95 8.38 -7.09
C VAL A 168 -6.38 8.34 -8.50
N GLU A 169 -5.09 8.60 -8.65
CA GLU A 169 -4.41 8.66 -9.94
C GLU A 169 -3.00 8.10 -9.82
N ASN A 170 -2.62 7.22 -10.75
CA ASN A 170 -1.23 6.83 -10.95
C ASN A 170 -0.65 7.75 -12.03
N GLN A 171 0.43 8.46 -11.71
CA GLN A 171 1.09 9.30 -12.69
C GLN A 171 2.01 8.43 -13.56
N ASP A 172 1.64 8.24 -14.81
CA ASP A 172 2.49 7.52 -15.75
C ASP A 172 3.74 8.36 -16.09
N LEU A 173 4.87 7.94 -15.56
CA LEU A 173 6.19 8.50 -15.85
C LEU A 173 6.99 7.61 -16.82
N GLY A 174 6.34 6.65 -17.48
CA GLY A 174 6.96 5.71 -18.41
C GLY A 174 8.01 4.82 -17.75
N PHE A 175 8.02 4.72 -16.43
CA PHE A 175 9.00 3.94 -15.65
C PHE A 175 10.48 4.27 -15.97
N VAL A 176 10.75 5.52 -16.31
CA VAL A 176 12.08 5.97 -16.74
C VAL A 176 13.10 5.96 -15.59
N ALA A 177 12.67 6.38 -14.40
CA ALA A 177 13.55 6.56 -13.24
C ALA A 177 13.31 5.54 -12.12
N SER A 178 12.21 4.78 -12.19
CA SER A 178 11.78 3.81 -11.17
C SER A 178 10.97 2.71 -11.81
N ASP A 179 10.89 1.57 -11.17
CA ASP A 179 9.98 0.47 -11.47
C ASP A 179 8.58 0.69 -10.90
N HIS A 180 8.38 1.75 -10.12
CA HIS A 180 7.07 2.21 -9.66
C HIS A 180 6.72 3.59 -10.22
N ASN A 181 5.45 3.79 -10.51
CA ASN A 181 4.83 5.07 -10.79
C ASN A 181 4.31 5.72 -9.50
N PRO A 182 4.37 7.06 -9.35
CA PRO A 182 3.76 7.73 -8.21
C PRO A 182 2.24 7.58 -8.19
N VAL A 183 1.66 7.33 -7.01
CA VAL A 183 0.22 7.27 -6.79
C VAL A 183 -0.22 8.47 -5.96
N TYR A 184 -1.25 9.18 -6.45
CA TYR A 184 -1.81 10.37 -5.81
C TYR A 184 -3.25 10.11 -5.39
N MET A 185 -3.61 10.61 -4.22
CA MET A 185 -4.99 10.60 -3.75
C MET A 185 -5.39 12.00 -3.29
N LYS A 186 -6.59 12.44 -3.69
CA LYS A 186 -7.24 13.61 -3.11
C LYS A 186 -8.41 13.18 -2.25
N LEU A 187 -8.61 13.85 -1.14
CA LEU A 187 -9.59 13.46 -0.16
C LEU A 187 -10.17 14.66 0.62
N GLU A 188 -11.29 14.43 1.28
CA GLU A 188 -11.93 15.33 2.24
C GLU A 188 -12.16 14.59 3.56
N LEU A 189 -11.83 15.21 4.70
CA LEU A 189 -12.15 14.67 6.01
C LEU A 189 -13.63 14.97 6.33
N LEU A 190 -14.42 13.94 6.59
CA LEU A 190 -15.82 14.08 6.95
C LEU A 190 -15.95 14.47 8.43
N LYS A 191 -16.93 15.34 8.75
CA LYS A 191 -17.19 15.79 10.14
C LYS A 191 -18.05 14.78 10.88
#